data_f3c96d867f5a7ee772f5838af71c2b4e
#
_entry.id   f3c96d867f5a7ee772f5838af71c2b4e
#
_cell.length_a   1.000
_cell.length_b   1.000
_cell.length_c   1.000
_cell.angle_alpha   90.00
_cell.angle_beta   90.00
_cell.angle_gamma   90.00
#
_symmetry.space_group_name_H-M   'P 1'
#
loop_
_entity.id
_entity.type
_entity.pdbx_description
1 polymer ?
#
loop_
_entity_poly.entity_id
_entity_poly.type
_entity_poly.pdbx_seq_one_letter_code
_entity_poly.pdbx_strand_id
1 'polypeptide(L)'
;MKLRAFVALPLVALAVLAVPALADVSKLNEAGKGAYERGDFATAERLFREAIRATPEEPLLHYHLAVVLTRLGQWKEAKEAYERTLTLGPASSLAAAAREGLRTVTPLTRARSVAPAAPDPDPGSRRAVWRREAPSDTIKATRIGNNWYVDVVVNDGRPARFLVDTGAFACLVSLRLAEALGITPGPGAREVPMIGIGGRTSGPLVTLQSVRVGDVEATNVMAVVHDAGLGDGILGNTFLSRFTMTLDPERGLLTLQPK
;
A
#
# COMPACT_ATOMS: atom_id res chain seq x y z
N MET A 1 43.16 -58.32 -38.35
CA MET A 1 42.09 -58.25 -37.33
C MET A 1 42.12 -56.82 -36.72
N LYS A 2 41.27 -55.91 -37.16
CA LYS A 2 41.24 -54.49 -36.71
C LYS A 2 40.09 -54.34 -35.75
N LEU A 3 40.42 -54.10 -34.47
CA LEU A 3 39.42 -53.82 -33.38
C LEU A 3 38.93 -52.39 -33.59
N ARG A 4 37.62 -52.22 -33.79
CA ARG A 4 37.00 -50.91 -33.78
C ARG A 4 36.55 -50.60 -32.35
N ALA A 5 37.14 -49.54 -31.77
CA ALA A 5 36.70 -49.01 -30.47
C ALA A 5 35.40 -48.23 -30.67
N PHE A 6 34.32 -48.62 -29.96
CA PHE A 6 33.10 -47.86 -29.84
C PHE A 6 33.30 -46.79 -28.79
N VAL A 7 33.31 -45.52 -29.19
CA VAL A 7 33.25 -44.39 -28.28
C VAL A 7 31.77 -44.15 -27.92
N ALA A 8 31.40 -44.44 -26.69
CA ALA A 8 30.07 -44.10 -26.16
C ALA A 8 30.05 -42.61 -25.80
N LEU A 9 29.22 -41.83 -26.48
CA LEU A 9 28.90 -40.47 -26.11
C LEU A 9 28.02 -40.49 -24.85
N PRO A 10 28.30 -39.66 -23.81
CA PRO A 10 27.42 -39.53 -22.68
C PRO A 10 26.12 -38.79 -23.11
N LEU A 11 25.02 -39.42 -22.80
CA LEU A 11 23.69 -38.79 -22.96
C LEU A 11 23.58 -37.69 -21.90
N VAL A 12 23.73 -36.42 -22.32
CA VAL A 12 23.43 -35.27 -21.44
C VAL A 12 21.91 -35.21 -21.29
N ALA A 13 21.43 -35.65 -20.15
CA ALA A 13 20.02 -35.48 -19.77
C ALA A 13 19.76 -33.99 -19.60
N LEU A 14 19.14 -33.38 -20.61
CA LEU A 14 18.62 -32.04 -20.55
C LEU A 14 17.44 -32.05 -19.58
N ALA A 15 17.68 -31.61 -18.34
CA ALA A 15 16.60 -31.39 -17.37
C ALA A 15 15.71 -30.27 -17.94
N VAL A 16 14.59 -30.65 -18.55
CA VAL A 16 13.52 -29.73 -18.90
C VAL A 16 12.91 -29.22 -17.57
N LEU A 17 13.37 -28.08 -17.10
CA LEU A 17 12.70 -27.33 -16.07
C LEU A 17 11.31 -27.03 -16.61
N ALA A 18 10.28 -27.68 -16.05
CA ALA A 18 8.90 -27.45 -16.41
C ALA A 18 8.57 -25.96 -16.13
N VAL A 19 8.47 -25.16 -17.17
CA VAL A 19 7.94 -23.79 -17.09
C VAL A 19 6.48 -23.94 -16.67
N PRO A 20 6.04 -23.36 -15.54
CA PRO A 20 4.65 -23.42 -15.15
C PRO A 20 3.77 -22.90 -16.30
N ALA A 21 2.66 -23.60 -16.56
CA ALA A 21 1.78 -23.27 -17.66
C ALA A 21 1.21 -21.85 -17.49
N LEU A 22 1.04 -21.10 -18.57
CA LEU A 22 0.42 -19.77 -18.59
C LEU A 22 -0.89 -19.69 -17.77
N ALA A 23 -1.65 -20.77 -17.71
CA ALA A 23 -2.85 -20.90 -16.88
C ALA A 23 -2.56 -20.78 -15.37
N ASP A 24 -1.39 -21.22 -14.90
CA ASP A 24 -1.01 -21.11 -13.50
C ASP A 24 -0.57 -19.69 -13.14
N VAL A 25 0.06 -18.96 -14.07
CA VAL A 25 0.42 -17.54 -13.89
C VAL A 25 -0.82 -16.67 -13.76
N SER A 26 -1.85 -16.91 -14.58
CA SER A 26 -3.12 -16.21 -14.48
C SER A 26 -3.78 -16.43 -13.12
N LYS A 27 -3.80 -17.67 -12.63
CA LYS A 27 -4.34 -18.00 -11.29
C LYS A 27 -3.55 -17.32 -10.17
N LEU A 28 -2.22 -17.32 -10.27
CA LEU A 28 -1.35 -16.64 -9.30
C LEU A 28 -1.62 -15.14 -9.29
N ASN A 29 -1.77 -14.52 -10.45
CA ASN A 29 -2.10 -13.10 -10.59
C ASN A 29 -3.46 -12.77 -9.96
N GLU A 30 -4.52 -13.53 -10.28
CA GLU A 30 -5.85 -13.32 -9.70
C GLU A 30 -5.86 -13.57 -8.17
N ALA A 31 -5.18 -14.62 -7.72
CA ALA A 31 -5.04 -14.89 -6.28
C ALA A 31 -4.27 -13.76 -5.57
N GLY A 32 -3.23 -13.21 -6.20
CA GLY A 32 -2.47 -12.07 -5.70
C GLY A 32 -3.32 -10.81 -5.59
N LYS A 33 -4.15 -10.52 -6.60
CA LYS A 33 -5.12 -9.43 -6.57
C LYS A 33 -6.13 -9.61 -5.43
N GLY A 34 -6.72 -10.79 -5.30
CA GLY A 34 -7.65 -11.08 -4.22
C GLY A 34 -7.02 -11.00 -2.83
N ALA A 35 -5.74 -11.38 -2.67
CA ALA A 35 -5.01 -11.20 -1.42
C ALA A 35 -4.80 -9.70 -1.11
N TYR A 36 -4.44 -8.91 -2.10
CA TYR A 36 -4.31 -7.45 -1.96
C TYR A 36 -5.63 -6.79 -1.55
N GLU A 37 -6.74 -7.15 -2.19
CA GLU A 37 -8.08 -6.62 -1.88
C GLU A 37 -8.50 -6.93 -0.44
N ARG A 38 -8.09 -8.07 0.11
CA ARG A 38 -8.29 -8.42 1.53
C ARG A 38 -7.28 -7.75 2.48
N GLY A 39 -6.33 -6.97 1.96
CA GLY A 39 -5.28 -6.33 2.74
C GLY A 39 -4.15 -7.30 3.17
N ASP A 40 -4.12 -8.52 2.66
CA ASP A 40 -3.04 -9.49 2.90
C ASP A 40 -1.90 -9.26 1.91
N PHE A 41 -1.17 -8.16 2.14
CA PHE A 41 -0.09 -7.73 1.26
C PHE A 41 1.09 -8.69 1.26
N ALA A 42 1.35 -9.41 2.36
CA ALA A 42 2.43 -10.39 2.41
C ALA A 42 2.13 -11.59 1.49
N THR A 43 0.89 -12.10 1.51
CA THR A 43 0.48 -13.15 0.57
C THR A 43 0.46 -12.64 -0.86
N ALA A 44 -0.03 -11.42 -1.11
CA ALA A 44 -0.02 -10.81 -2.44
C ALA A 44 1.40 -10.69 -3.00
N GLU A 45 2.37 -10.20 -2.21
CA GLU A 45 3.78 -10.11 -2.58
C GLU A 45 4.34 -11.48 -3.00
N ARG A 46 4.14 -12.50 -2.17
CA ARG A 46 4.61 -13.86 -2.46
C ARG A 46 4.05 -14.39 -3.78
N LEU A 47 2.74 -14.22 -4.01
CA LEU A 47 2.06 -14.70 -5.21
C LEU A 47 2.52 -13.96 -6.48
N PHE A 48 2.71 -12.64 -6.42
CA PHE A 48 3.23 -11.89 -7.56
C PHE A 48 4.71 -12.22 -7.84
N ARG A 49 5.55 -12.42 -6.81
CA ARG A 49 6.92 -12.88 -7.00
C ARG A 49 6.97 -14.28 -7.62
N GLU A 50 6.05 -15.15 -7.26
CA GLU A 50 5.93 -16.49 -7.85
C GLU A 50 5.49 -16.42 -9.33
N ALA A 51 4.51 -15.58 -9.65
CA ALA A 51 4.08 -15.33 -11.02
C ALA A 51 5.21 -14.74 -11.88
N ILE A 52 6.00 -13.79 -11.34
CA ILE A 52 7.16 -13.19 -12.02
C ILE A 52 8.26 -14.23 -12.31
N ARG A 53 8.48 -15.20 -11.40
CA ARG A 53 9.45 -16.28 -11.69
C ARG A 53 9.05 -17.11 -12.91
N ALA A 54 7.74 -17.29 -13.12
CA ALA A 54 7.23 -18.03 -14.27
C ALA A 54 7.22 -17.19 -15.56
N THR A 55 6.95 -15.90 -15.46
CA THR A 55 6.89 -14.95 -16.60
C THR A 55 7.59 -13.63 -16.24
N PRO A 56 8.94 -13.60 -16.26
CA PRO A 56 9.71 -12.47 -15.78
C PRO A 56 9.61 -11.20 -16.62
N GLU A 57 9.08 -11.31 -17.83
CA GLU A 57 8.95 -10.19 -18.78
C GLU A 57 7.53 -9.64 -18.89
N GLU A 58 6.61 -10.05 -18.00
CA GLU A 58 5.24 -9.55 -17.98
C GLU A 58 5.15 -8.24 -17.18
N PRO A 59 4.98 -7.07 -17.83
CA PRO A 59 4.99 -5.77 -17.15
C PRO A 59 3.91 -5.62 -16.08
N LEU A 60 2.75 -6.26 -16.27
CA LEU A 60 1.63 -6.19 -15.35
C LEU A 60 1.96 -6.78 -13.97
N LEU A 61 2.71 -7.88 -13.94
CA LEU A 61 3.09 -8.53 -12.69
C LEU A 61 4.08 -7.67 -11.88
N HIS A 62 5.04 -7.04 -12.55
CA HIS A 62 5.96 -6.09 -11.92
C HIS A 62 5.23 -4.86 -11.39
N TYR A 63 4.24 -4.37 -12.12
CA TYR A 63 3.38 -3.28 -11.65
C TYR A 63 2.59 -3.69 -10.39
N HIS A 64 1.93 -4.85 -10.38
CA HIS A 64 1.21 -5.34 -9.22
C HIS A 64 2.14 -5.52 -8.01
N LEU A 65 3.33 -6.10 -8.22
CA LEU A 65 4.33 -6.23 -7.16
C LEU A 65 4.75 -4.85 -6.61
N ALA A 66 4.99 -3.87 -7.50
CA ALA A 66 5.38 -2.52 -7.09
C ALA A 66 4.31 -1.85 -6.20
N VAL A 67 3.03 -2.02 -6.55
CA VAL A 67 1.91 -1.51 -5.74
C VAL A 67 1.87 -2.17 -4.37
N VAL A 68 2.04 -3.50 -4.31
CA VAL A 68 2.09 -4.24 -3.03
C VAL A 68 3.27 -3.79 -2.16
N LEU A 69 4.46 -3.68 -2.74
CA LEU A 69 5.68 -3.24 -2.05
C LEU A 69 5.53 -1.81 -1.51
N THR A 70 4.82 -0.95 -2.24
CA THR A 70 4.46 0.39 -1.79
C THR A 70 3.60 0.33 -0.52
N ARG A 71 2.60 -0.56 -0.48
CA ARG A 71 1.76 -0.77 0.72
C ARG A 71 2.53 -1.34 1.91
N LEU A 72 3.54 -2.15 1.64
CA LEU A 72 4.43 -2.72 2.67
C LEU A 72 5.52 -1.74 3.17
N GLY A 73 5.62 -0.54 2.56
CA GLY A 73 6.66 0.42 2.89
C GLY A 73 8.06 0.01 2.40
N GLN A 74 8.13 -0.94 1.49
CA GLN A 74 9.38 -1.43 0.89
C GLN A 74 9.74 -0.53 -0.32
N TRP A 75 10.03 0.76 -0.04
CA TRP A 75 10.13 1.81 -1.04
C TRP A 75 11.18 1.56 -2.11
N LYS A 76 12.35 1.01 -1.73
CA LYS A 76 13.43 0.72 -2.66
C LYS A 76 13.02 -0.35 -3.67
N GLU A 77 12.48 -1.45 -3.19
CA GLU A 77 12.03 -2.56 -4.04
C GLU A 77 10.80 -2.15 -4.89
N ALA A 78 9.90 -1.36 -4.32
CA ALA A 78 8.77 -0.78 -5.06
C ALA A 78 9.25 0.07 -6.25
N LYS A 79 10.26 0.92 -6.02
CA LYS A 79 10.88 1.73 -7.08
C LYS A 79 11.44 0.85 -8.19
N GLU A 80 12.23 -0.15 -7.83
CA GLU A 80 12.84 -1.10 -8.79
C GLU A 80 11.76 -1.84 -9.62
N ALA A 81 10.67 -2.26 -8.99
CA ALA A 81 9.57 -2.93 -9.66
C ALA A 81 8.79 -2.00 -10.61
N TYR A 82 8.56 -0.74 -10.25
CA TYR A 82 7.99 0.25 -11.17
C TYR A 82 8.93 0.55 -12.34
N GLU A 83 10.23 0.68 -12.11
CA GLU A 83 11.25 0.87 -13.16
C GLU A 83 11.26 -0.34 -14.12
N ARG A 84 11.15 -1.55 -13.58
CA ARG A 84 11.04 -2.77 -14.41
C ARG A 84 9.77 -2.77 -15.25
N THR A 85 8.64 -2.34 -14.70
CA THR A 85 7.39 -2.16 -15.48
C THR A 85 7.59 -1.24 -16.68
N LEU A 86 8.29 -0.12 -16.49
CA LEU A 86 8.56 0.84 -17.57
C LEU A 86 9.53 0.29 -18.62
N THR A 87 10.53 -0.47 -18.18
CA THR A 87 11.50 -1.10 -19.09
C THR A 87 10.84 -2.12 -20.01
N LEU A 88 9.94 -2.92 -19.45
CA LEU A 88 9.24 -3.98 -20.19
C LEU A 88 8.10 -3.47 -21.06
N GLY A 89 7.44 -2.38 -20.65
CA GLY A 89 6.29 -1.85 -21.37
C GLY A 89 6.24 -0.32 -21.43
N PRO A 90 7.23 0.37 -22.06
CA PRO A 90 7.34 1.83 -21.98
C PRO A 90 6.19 2.59 -22.65
N ALA A 91 5.51 1.98 -23.60
CA ALA A 91 4.35 2.53 -24.31
C ALA A 91 3.01 1.91 -23.86
N SER A 92 3.01 1.04 -22.85
CA SER A 92 1.80 0.41 -22.35
C SER A 92 0.93 1.40 -21.55
N SER A 93 -0.35 1.07 -21.39
CA SER A 93 -1.25 1.82 -20.51
C SER A 93 -0.77 1.84 -19.04
N LEU A 94 0.04 0.85 -18.64
CA LEU A 94 0.66 0.75 -17.34
C LEU A 94 1.80 1.76 -17.13
N ALA A 95 2.43 2.24 -18.21
CA ALA A 95 3.58 3.13 -18.10
C ALA A 95 3.23 4.45 -17.37
N ALA A 96 2.05 5.00 -17.63
CA ALA A 96 1.59 6.20 -16.91
C ALA A 96 1.41 5.93 -15.42
N ALA A 97 0.82 4.78 -15.08
CA ALA A 97 0.62 4.35 -13.71
C ALA A 97 1.95 4.08 -12.98
N ALA A 98 2.89 3.42 -13.64
CA ALA A 98 4.21 3.16 -13.08
C ALA A 98 5.02 4.44 -12.85
N ARG A 99 4.94 5.43 -13.77
CA ARG A 99 5.58 6.76 -13.57
C ARG A 99 4.99 7.49 -12.36
N GLU A 100 3.69 7.40 -12.16
CA GLU A 100 3.03 8.01 -11.00
C GLU A 100 3.48 7.31 -9.69
N GLY A 101 3.52 5.97 -9.68
CA GLY A 101 4.07 5.20 -8.57
C GLY A 101 5.52 5.59 -8.25
N LEU A 102 6.38 5.74 -9.27
CA LEU A 102 7.75 6.22 -9.10
C LEU A 102 7.83 7.62 -8.49
N ARG A 103 6.95 8.55 -8.88
CA ARG A 103 6.90 9.88 -8.28
C ARG A 103 6.60 9.83 -6.80
N THR A 104 5.74 8.91 -6.40
CA THR A 104 5.36 8.71 -4.99
C THR A 104 6.48 8.08 -4.16
N VAL A 105 7.14 7.01 -4.66
CA VAL A 105 8.10 6.25 -3.87
C VAL A 105 9.53 6.84 -3.90
N THR A 106 9.91 7.58 -4.95
CA THR A 106 11.28 8.11 -5.09
C THR A 106 11.70 9.05 -3.94
N PRO A 107 10.87 10.01 -3.48
CA PRO A 107 11.22 10.84 -2.32
C PRO A 107 11.41 10.01 -1.04
N LEU A 108 10.62 8.95 -0.86
CA LEU A 108 10.64 8.09 0.32
C LEU A 108 11.91 7.22 0.39
N THR A 109 12.48 6.84 -0.76
CA THR A 109 13.76 6.13 -0.81
C THR A 109 14.92 7.03 -0.37
N ARG A 110 14.87 8.33 -0.68
CA ARG A 110 15.88 9.30 -0.27
C ARG A 110 15.82 9.64 1.21
N ALA A 111 14.63 9.80 1.76
CA ALA A 111 14.45 10.15 3.17
C ALA A 111 15.08 9.10 4.11
N ARG A 112 15.06 7.82 3.74
CA ARG A 112 15.64 6.73 4.53
C ARG A 112 17.17 6.62 4.40
N SER A 113 17.76 7.14 3.32
CA SER A 113 19.22 7.14 3.12
C SER A 113 19.95 8.31 3.78
N VAL A 114 19.20 9.33 4.21
CA VAL A 114 19.75 10.59 4.79
C VAL A 114 19.51 10.68 6.30
N ALA A 115 18.73 9.77 6.91
CA ALA A 115 18.59 9.75 8.36
C ALA A 115 19.95 9.37 8.98
N PRO A 116 20.66 10.29 9.69
CA PRO A 116 21.82 9.91 10.47
C PRO A 116 21.36 8.90 11.53
N ALA A 117 22.17 7.87 11.76
CA ALA A 117 21.97 6.98 12.91
C ALA A 117 21.81 7.87 14.14
N ALA A 118 20.68 7.77 14.84
CA ALA A 118 20.48 8.46 16.10
C ALA A 118 21.63 8.07 17.02
N PRO A 119 22.32 9.03 17.68
CA PRO A 119 23.35 8.70 18.65
C PRO A 119 22.72 7.83 19.75
N ASP A 120 23.42 6.78 20.15
CA ASP A 120 23.02 5.90 21.25
C ASP A 120 22.64 6.76 22.46
N PRO A 121 21.47 6.58 23.05
CA PRO A 121 21.07 7.36 24.21
C PRO A 121 22.02 7.01 25.37
N ASP A 122 22.65 8.02 25.94
CA ASP A 122 23.46 7.98 27.16
C ASP A 122 22.75 7.13 28.24
N PRO A 123 23.39 6.07 28.77
CA PRO A 123 22.77 5.21 29.79
C PRO A 123 22.43 5.95 31.10
N GLY A 124 22.90 7.20 31.29
CA GLY A 124 22.61 8.03 32.46
C GLY A 124 21.26 8.75 32.44
N SER A 125 20.58 8.88 31.28
CA SER A 125 19.36 9.67 31.17
C SER A 125 18.05 8.88 31.42
N ARG A 126 18.12 7.60 31.81
CA ARG A 126 16.96 6.71 31.93
C ARG A 126 16.06 6.95 33.15
N ARG A 127 16.23 8.03 33.90
CA ARG A 127 15.50 8.18 35.18
C ARG A 127 14.53 9.37 35.32
N ALA A 128 14.09 10.04 34.30
CA ALA A 128 13.25 11.22 34.52
C ALA A 128 12.14 11.54 33.52
N VAL A 129 11.67 10.66 32.64
CA VAL A 129 10.71 11.10 31.59
C VAL A 129 9.40 10.32 31.49
N TRP A 130 9.16 9.26 32.24
CA TRP A 130 7.99 8.40 32.00
C TRP A 130 6.90 8.48 33.09
N ARG A 131 6.52 9.69 33.45
CA ARG A 131 5.23 9.93 34.10
C ARG A 131 4.58 11.17 33.46
N ARG A 132 4.28 11.07 32.16
CA ARG A 132 3.21 11.86 31.54
C ARG A 132 2.01 10.96 31.44
N GLU A 133 0.89 11.44 31.98
CA GLU A 133 -0.44 10.95 31.68
C GLU A 133 -0.55 10.76 30.17
N ALA A 134 -1.18 9.65 29.72
CA ALA A 134 -1.35 9.40 28.28
C ALA A 134 -1.96 10.67 27.66
N PRO A 135 -1.33 11.24 26.60
CA PRO A 135 -1.95 12.37 25.94
C PRO A 135 -3.38 12.02 25.53
N SER A 136 -4.30 12.95 25.64
CA SER A 136 -5.69 12.81 25.19
C SER A 136 -5.81 12.36 23.72
N ASP A 137 -4.74 12.46 22.97
CA ASP A 137 -4.63 12.17 21.53
C ASP A 137 -4.26 10.72 21.21
N THR A 138 -4.27 9.82 22.21
CA THR A 138 -3.95 8.41 22.02
C THR A 138 -5.21 7.62 21.67
N ILE A 139 -5.21 6.99 20.52
CA ILE A 139 -6.34 6.34 19.88
C ILE A 139 -6.07 4.83 19.82
N LYS A 140 -7.08 4.03 20.18
CA LYS A 140 -7.00 2.59 20.02
C LYS A 140 -7.07 2.23 18.53
N ALA A 141 -6.01 1.59 18.02
CA ALA A 141 -5.94 1.05 16.69
C ALA A 141 -6.08 -0.47 16.70
N THR A 142 -6.85 -1.02 15.79
CA THR A 142 -7.07 -2.46 15.64
C THR A 142 -6.24 -2.97 14.47
N ARG A 143 -5.41 -3.99 14.71
CA ARG A 143 -4.66 -4.64 13.65
C ARG A 143 -5.50 -5.75 13.00
N ILE A 144 -5.63 -5.70 11.67
CA ILE A 144 -6.26 -6.75 10.86
C ILE A 144 -5.27 -7.12 9.75
N GLY A 145 -4.68 -8.30 9.82
CA GLY A 145 -3.55 -8.66 8.97
C GLY A 145 -2.35 -7.74 9.21
N ASN A 146 -1.88 -7.08 8.17
CA ASN A 146 -0.80 -6.09 8.23
C ASN A 146 -1.30 -4.63 8.31
N ASN A 147 -2.60 -4.43 8.39
CA ASN A 147 -3.22 -3.12 8.34
C ASN A 147 -3.69 -2.67 9.73
N TRP A 148 -3.64 -1.35 9.94
CA TRP A 148 -4.14 -0.72 11.14
C TRP A 148 -5.42 0.04 10.84
N TYR A 149 -6.44 -0.18 11.65
CA TYR A 149 -7.75 0.45 11.54
C TYR A 149 -8.05 1.25 12.80
N VAL A 150 -8.69 2.38 12.60
CA VAL A 150 -9.21 3.24 13.66
C VAL A 150 -10.67 3.58 13.42
N ASP A 151 -11.39 3.90 14.47
CA ASP A 151 -12.73 4.42 14.35
C ASP A 151 -12.66 5.93 14.08
N VAL A 152 -13.32 6.35 13.03
CA VAL A 152 -13.36 7.74 12.53
C VAL A 152 -14.79 8.23 12.51
N VAL A 153 -15.03 9.44 13.00
CA VAL A 153 -16.30 10.12 12.86
C VAL A 153 -16.18 11.15 11.75
N VAL A 154 -17.03 11.02 10.74
CA VAL A 154 -17.09 11.94 9.59
C VAL A 154 -18.35 12.76 9.69
N ASN A 155 -18.26 14.09 9.60
CA ASN A 155 -19.39 15.04 9.61
C ASN A 155 -20.40 14.76 10.74
N ASP A 156 -19.88 14.52 11.97
CA ASP A 156 -20.68 14.18 13.16
C ASP A 156 -21.59 12.94 13.04
N GLY A 157 -21.27 12.08 12.08
CA GLY A 157 -21.96 10.81 11.87
C GLY A 157 -21.63 9.76 12.94
N ARG A 158 -21.98 8.52 12.67
CA ARG A 158 -21.58 7.37 13.52
C ARG A 158 -20.12 7.03 13.27
N PRO A 159 -19.40 6.49 14.29
CA PRO A 159 -18.07 5.96 14.08
C PRO A 159 -18.05 4.91 12.96
N ALA A 160 -17.11 5.06 12.07
CA ALA A 160 -16.90 4.19 10.92
C ALA A 160 -15.44 3.72 10.90
N ARG A 161 -15.17 2.52 10.40
CA ARG A 161 -13.84 1.92 10.44
C ARG A 161 -13.01 2.30 9.24
N PHE A 162 -11.91 3.00 9.49
CA PHE A 162 -10.98 3.48 8.47
C PHE A 162 -9.63 2.78 8.57
N LEU A 163 -9.09 2.41 7.43
CA LEU A 163 -7.69 1.99 7.28
C LEU A 163 -6.79 3.22 7.44
N VAL A 164 -5.77 3.15 8.28
CA VAL A 164 -4.71 4.17 8.37
C VAL A 164 -3.69 3.91 7.27
N ASP A 165 -3.60 4.79 6.29
CA ASP A 165 -2.75 4.60 5.11
C ASP A 165 -1.97 5.87 4.76
N THR A 166 -0.71 5.93 5.20
CA THR A 166 0.22 7.03 4.88
C THR A 166 0.64 7.05 3.40
N GLY A 167 0.38 6.00 2.65
CA GLY A 167 0.60 5.93 1.20
C GLY A 167 -0.57 6.47 0.37
N ALA A 168 -1.74 6.64 0.97
CA ALA A 168 -2.89 7.20 0.28
C ALA A 168 -2.78 8.73 0.19
N PHE A 169 -2.85 9.27 -1.03
CA PHE A 169 -2.82 10.72 -1.27
C PHE A 169 -3.95 11.44 -0.54
N ALA A 170 -5.17 10.95 -0.62
CA ALA A 170 -6.36 11.55 -0.02
C ALA A 170 -7.09 10.55 0.89
N CYS A 171 -7.92 11.06 1.77
CA CYS A 171 -8.91 10.23 2.43
C CYS A 171 -9.86 9.63 1.40
N LEU A 172 -10.41 8.47 1.71
CA LEU A 172 -11.40 7.79 0.89
C LEU A 172 -12.60 7.44 1.77
N VAL A 173 -13.78 7.66 1.25
CA VAL A 173 -15.06 7.32 1.90
C VAL A 173 -15.78 6.33 0.99
N SER A 174 -16.24 5.21 1.53
CA SER A 174 -17.02 4.23 0.75
C SER A 174 -18.34 4.84 0.28
N LEU A 175 -18.85 4.35 -0.86
CA LEU A 175 -20.16 4.77 -1.38
C LEU A 175 -21.24 4.60 -0.32
N ARG A 176 -21.24 3.48 0.38
CA ARG A 176 -22.20 3.18 1.45
C ARG A 176 -22.15 4.21 2.59
N LEU A 177 -20.94 4.59 3.03
CA LEU A 177 -20.78 5.57 4.11
C LEU A 177 -21.17 6.98 3.61
N ALA A 178 -20.81 7.33 2.37
CA ALA A 178 -21.20 8.60 1.76
C ALA A 178 -22.72 8.76 1.68
N GLU A 179 -23.42 7.73 1.21
CA GLU A 179 -24.89 7.70 1.18
C GLU A 179 -25.50 7.86 2.59
N ALA A 180 -25.00 7.08 3.57
CA ALA A 180 -25.48 7.12 4.95
C ALA A 180 -25.31 8.49 5.62
N LEU A 181 -24.30 9.26 5.21
CA LEU A 181 -23.98 10.60 5.74
C LEU A 181 -24.51 11.74 4.85
N GLY A 182 -25.22 11.43 3.74
CA GLY A 182 -25.70 12.44 2.80
C GLY A 182 -24.57 13.19 2.09
N ILE A 183 -23.38 12.59 1.99
CA ILE A 183 -22.24 13.18 1.29
C ILE A 183 -22.46 12.98 -0.21
N THR A 184 -22.92 14.02 -0.88
CA THR A 184 -23.15 14.02 -2.32
C THR A 184 -22.12 14.88 -3.03
N PRO A 185 -21.49 14.38 -4.10
CA PRO A 185 -20.64 15.21 -4.93
C PRO A 185 -21.43 16.36 -5.51
N GLY A 186 -20.89 17.57 -5.44
CA GLY A 186 -21.52 18.75 -6.04
C GLY A 186 -21.57 18.63 -7.57
N PRO A 187 -22.41 19.46 -8.24
CA PRO A 187 -22.44 19.54 -9.70
C PRO A 187 -21.04 19.87 -10.24
N GLY A 188 -20.52 19.02 -11.14
CA GLY A 188 -19.17 19.20 -11.71
C GLY A 188 -18.03 18.84 -10.75
N ALA A 189 -18.28 18.02 -9.74
CA ALA A 189 -17.23 17.53 -8.85
C ALA A 189 -16.06 16.96 -9.66
N ARG A 190 -14.83 17.33 -9.28
CA ARG A 190 -13.61 16.88 -9.94
C ARG A 190 -13.45 15.38 -9.72
N GLU A 191 -13.32 14.63 -10.81
CA GLU A 191 -12.94 13.23 -10.76
C GLU A 191 -11.44 13.10 -10.45
N VAL A 192 -11.12 12.31 -9.44
CA VAL A 192 -9.74 12.00 -9.07
C VAL A 192 -9.42 10.60 -9.59
N PRO A 193 -8.49 10.48 -10.55
CA PRO A 193 -8.05 9.17 -10.99
C PRO A 193 -7.27 8.48 -9.88
N MET A 194 -7.61 7.23 -9.63
CA MET A 194 -6.94 6.35 -8.69
C MET A 194 -6.40 5.13 -9.42
N ILE A 195 -5.31 4.59 -8.92
CA ILE A 195 -4.66 3.43 -9.50
C ILE A 195 -4.43 2.43 -8.38
N GLY A 196 -5.04 1.29 -8.53
CA GLY A 196 -4.89 0.14 -7.62
C GLY A 196 -4.63 -1.14 -8.42
N ILE A 197 -4.56 -2.26 -7.73
CA ILE A 197 -4.38 -3.58 -8.37
C ILE A 197 -5.55 -3.94 -9.29
N GLY A 198 -6.76 -3.43 -9.03
CA GLY A 198 -7.92 -3.56 -9.91
C GLY A 198 -7.85 -2.75 -11.22
N GLY A 199 -6.77 -1.97 -11.43
CA GLY A 199 -6.60 -1.11 -12.59
C GLY A 199 -6.89 0.37 -12.28
N ARG A 200 -7.19 1.12 -13.35
CA ARG A 200 -7.59 2.52 -13.25
C ARG A 200 -9.04 2.62 -12.84
N THR A 201 -9.29 3.45 -11.87
CA THR A 201 -10.63 3.86 -11.45
C THR A 201 -10.63 5.37 -11.20
N SER A 202 -11.77 5.96 -11.00
CA SER A 202 -11.89 7.34 -10.53
C SER A 202 -13.03 7.45 -9.54
N GLY A 203 -12.99 8.50 -8.76
CA GLY A 203 -14.08 8.86 -7.89
C GLY A 203 -14.18 10.37 -7.70
N PRO A 204 -15.37 10.89 -7.43
CA PRO A 204 -15.56 12.31 -7.25
C PRO A 204 -14.88 12.80 -5.96
N LEU A 205 -14.20 13.94 -6.08
CA LEU A 205 -13.62 14.66 -4.96
C LEU A 205 -14.71 15.40 -4.19
N VAL A 206 -14.75 15.19 -2.90
CA VAL A 206 -15.67 15.89 -1.97
C VAL A 206 -14.85 16.54 -0.84
N THR A 207 -15.47 17.50 -0.17
CA THR A 207 -14.92 18.08 1.05
C THR A 207 -15.76 17.64 2.24
N LEU A 208 -15.15 16.91 3.17
CA LEU A 208 -15.75 16.54 4.45
C LEU A 208 -15.67 17.76 5.37
N GLN A 209 -16.79 18.09 6.04
CA GLN A 209 -16.83 19.22 6.98
C GLN A 209 -15.91 18.98 8.15
N SER A 210 -15.96 17.77 8.72
CA SER A 210 -15.05 17.34 9.78
C SER A 210 -14.69 15.87 9.65
N VAL A 211 -13.49 15.53 10.13
CA VAL A 211 -12.99 14.18 10.33
C VAL A 211 -12.36 14.12 11.72
N ARG A 212 -12.92 13.31 12.60
CA ARG A 212 -12.47 13.16 13.99
C ARG A 212 -12.00 11.74 14.26
N VAL A 213 -10.85 11.63 14.92
CA VAL A 213 -10.22 10.36 15.30
C VAL A 213 -9.82 10.48 16.78
N GLY A 214 -10.53 9.80 17.68
CA GLY A 214 -10.43 10.06 19.11
C GLY A 214 -10.84 11.51 19.42
N ASP A 215 -9.97 12.23 20.11
CA ASP A 215 -10.16 13.65 20.48
C ASP A 215 -9.60 14.61 19.41
N VAL A 216 -8.93 14.08 18.38
CA VAL A 216 -8.31 14.88 17.33
C VAL A 216 -9.28 15.10 16.17
N GLU A 217 -9.46 16.34 15.77
CA GLU A 217 -10.37 16.72 14.68
C GLU A 217 -9.67 17.60 13.65
N ALA A 218 -10.02 17.38 12.39
CA ALA A 218 -9.65 18.25 11.28
C ALA A 218 -10.89 18.62 10.46
N THR A 219 -11.01 19.88 10.10
CA THR A 219 -12.10 20.40 9.27
C THR A 219 -11.68 20.57 7.82
N ASN A 220 -12.63 20.61 6.89
CA ASN A 220 -12.40 20.83 5.46
C ASN A 220 -11.39 19.80 4.91
N VAL A 221 -11.65 18.52 5.14
CA VAL A 221 -10.78 17.44 4.68
C VAL A 221 -11.23 16.96 3.30
N MET A 222 -10.34 17.03 2.33
CA MET A 222 -10.63 16.50 0.99
C MET A 222 -10.62 14.97 1.02
N ALA A 223 -11.65 14.37 0.43
CA ALA A 223 -11.79 12.92 0.30
C ALA A 223 -12.32 12.56 -1.08
N VAL A 224 -12.07 11.34 -1.49
CA VAL A 224 -12.64 10.75 -2.70
C VAL A 224 -13.72 9.76 -2.30
N VAL A 225 -14.88 9.82 -2.94
CA VAL A 225 -15.95 8.84 -2.73
C VAL A 225 -15.72 7.66 -3.68
N HIS A 226 -15.39 6.51 -3.12
CA HIS A 226 -15.13 5.31 -3.92
C HIS A 226 -15.08 4.05 -3.05
N ASP A 227 -15.51 2.91 -3.58
CA ASP A 227 -15.36 1.63 -2.92
C ASP A 227 -13.99 1.00 -3.22
N ALA A 228 -13.14 0.97 -2.19
CA ALA A 228 -11.83 0.30 -2.27
C ALA A 228 -11.85 -1.11 -1.66
N GLY A 229 -13.00 -1.60 -1.19
CA GLY A 229 -13.10 -2.91 -0.53
C GLY A 229 -12.36 -3.02 0.82
N LEU A 230 -11.93 -1.91 1.40
CA LEU A 230 -11.08 -1.85 2.60
C LEU A 230 -11.81 -1.30 3.84
N GLY A 231 -13.08 -1.61 3.99
CA GLY A 231 -13.91 -1.10 5.08
C GLY A 231 -14.72 0.13 4.71
N ASP A 232 -15.00 1.01 5.68
CA ASP A 232 -15.82 2.20 5.46
C ASP A 232 -15.03 3.35 4.81
N GLY A 233 -13.68 3.30 4.88
CA GLY A 233 -12.83 4.30 4.27
C GLY A 233 -11.34 4.12 4.52
N ILE A 234 -10.57 5.07 3.99
CA ILE A 234 -9.13 5.19 4.17
C ILE A 234 -8.82 6.56 4.77
N LEU A 235 -8.06 6.58 5.85
CA LEU A 235 -7.52 7.80 6.44
C LEU A 235 -6.17 8.09 5.77
N GLY A 236 -6.20 8.97 4.78
CA GLY A 236 -5.05 9.30 3.93
C GLY A 236 -4.41 10.65 4.28
N ASN A 237 -3.49 11.08 3.42
CA ASN A 237 -2.64 12.26 3.69
C ASN A 237 -3.37 13.59 3.71
N THR A 238 -4.56 13.74 3.15
CA THR A 238 -5.36 14.96 3.31
C THR A 238 -5.77 15.22 4.77
N PHE A 239 -5.75 14.18 5.60
CA PHE A 239 -5.90 14.26 7.05
C PHE A 239 -4.55 14.08 7.76
N LEU A 240 -3.86 12.95 7.54
CA LEU A 240 -2.67 12.53 8.31
C LEU A 240 -1.52 13.54 8.22
N SER A 241 -1.35 14.25 7.10
CA SER A 241 -0.27 15.25 6.96
C SER A 241 -0.37 16.44 7.91
N ARG A 242 -1.53 16.66 8.53
CA ARG A 242 -1.74 17.75 9.52
C ARG A 242 -1.19 17.40 10.89
N PHE A 243 -0.81 16.14 11.10
CA PHE A 243 -0.39 15.61 12.40
C PHE A 243 0.98 14.94 12.32
N THR A 244 1.69 14.95 13.42
CA THR A 244 2.79 14.01 13.67
C THR A 244 2.17 12.73 14.20
N MET A 245 2.36 11.62 13.49
CA MET A 245 1.77 10.34 13.80
C MET A 245 2.81 9.38 14.39
N THR A 246 2.47 8.75 15.50
CA THR A 246 3.24 7.66 16.10
C THR A 246 2.32 6.45 16.30
N LEU A 247 2.76 5.29 15.84
CA LEU A 247 2.05 4.03 16.04
C LEU A 247 2.87 3.13 16.95
N ASP A 248 2.27 2.68 18.06
CA ASP A 248 2.80 1.65 18.95
C ASP A 248 2.16 0.30 18.55
N PRO A 249 2.87 -0.56 17.82
CA PRO A 249 2.31 -1.81 17.33
C PRO A 249 2.13 -2.88 18.43
N GLU A 250 2.83 -2.77 19.56
CA GLU A 250 2.71 -3.72 20.67
C GLU A 250 1.44 -3.45 21.49
N ARG A 251 1.12 -2.17 21.67
CA ARG A 251 -0.06 -1.75 22.43
C ARG A 251 -1.29 -1.52 21.56
N GLY A 252 -1.11 -1.44 20.22
CA GLY A 252 -2.17 -1.07 19.31
C GLY A 252 -2.66 0.36 19.53
N LEU A 253 -1.73 1.28 19.74
CA LEU A 253 -2.04 2.68 20.03
C LEU A 253 -1.51 3.57 18.91
N LEU A 254 -2.37 4.44 18.40
CA LEU A 254 -2.04 5.51 17.47
C LEU A 254 -2.08 6.83 18.23
N THR A 255 -1.02 7.62 18.12
CA THR A 255 -0.98 8.99 18.66
C THR A 255 -0.91 9.98 17.49
N LEU A 256 -1.76 11.00 17.52
CA LEU A 256 -1.80 12.09 16.56
C LEU A 256 -1.58 13.42 17.28
N GLN A 257 -0.52 14.12 16.94
CA GLN A 257 -0.20 15.44 17.51
C GLN A 257 -0.27 16.50 16.41
N PRO A 258 -1.03 17.58 16.58
CA PRO A 258 -1.05 18.69 15.62
C PRO A 258 0.36 19.19 15.33
N LYS A 259 0.62 19.53 14.07
CA LYS A 259 1.90 20.11 13.63
C LYS A 259 1.94 21.61 13.89
#